data_c31bc0d765b3274ce4fa1e68262141ea
#
_entry.id   c31bc0d765b3274ce4fa1e68262141ea
#
_cell.length_a   1.000
_cell.length_b   1.000
_cell.length_c   1.000
_cell.angle_alpha   90.00
_cell.angle_beta   90.00
_cell.angle_gamma   90.00
#
_symmetry.space_group_name_H-M   'P 1'
#
loop_
_entity.id
_entity.type
_entity.pdbx_description
1 polymer ?
#
loop_
_entity_poly.entity_id
_entity_poly.type
_entity_poly.pdbx_seq_one_letter_code
_entity_poly.pdbx_strand_id
1 'polypeptide(L)'
;MPVGRNTVFIITGRTQEGFMHSENIIYKNEMNEKTTKFLDKFVKRVKGNPPGVCPIAVQLSFLQSARSQTCGKCVPCRDGLEQVENMMRSILDGKADVDTFNNMVSLAEMIQDTADCAIGYEAANIVLQSVELFRDEYMSHIEQHRCQAEVGQKVPCISHCPAHVDIPGYIALIGEHRYADAINLIRRDNPFPTACAFICEHPCEAKCRRDLIDSPVNIRGLKKFAVDQIAADQVKVPECNVTTGKKVAIVGGGPSGLTTAYYLSLMGHKVDVYEEREALGGMLRYGIPNYRLPKDRLDEDINAILSTGNITVHYNTAIGRDITMEQLKEQYNAIYIAIGAQVGKSVNVDGVNSNGVYSAVEMLGEIGRGNIPDYTGKRVVVVGGGNVAMDCARSAIRCHAKEVTVIYRRRQIDMTALPSEIQGAIEEGVELLTLNAPVKINADAEGNVCGFVAQPQIISVYDKQGKPSVTVANKPEIEVPCEVVLMA
;
A
#
# COMPACT_ATOMS: atom_id res chain seq x y z
N MET A 1 0.70 -23.01 -41.99
CA MET A 1 0.23 -21.87 -41.20
C MET A 1 0.12 -22.32 -39.76
N PRO A 2 0.92 -21.83 -38.81
CA PRO A 2 0.74 -22.22 -37.42
C PRO A 2 -0.23 -21.25 -36.75
N VAL A 3 -1.28 -21.83 -36.20
CA VAL A 3 -2.28 -21.20 -35.37
C VAL A 3 -1.61 -20.74 -34.08
N GLY A 4 -1.69 -19.45 -33.78
CA GLY A 4 -1.13 -18.86 -32.57
C GLY A 4 -1.80 -19.44 -31.31
N ARG A 5 -0.99 -20.00 -30.44
CA ARG A 5 -1.44 -20.47 -29.10
C ARG A 5 -1.71 -19.28 -28.21
N ASN A 6 -2.99 -19.04 -27.90
CA ASN A 6 -3.38 -18.14 -26.83
C ASN A 6 -2.98 -18.75 -25.48
N THR A 7 -2.06 -18.11 -24.79
CA THR A 7 -1.61 -18.55 -23.46
C THR A 7 -2.53 -17.89 -22.42
N VAL A 8 -3.27 -18.72 -21.71
CA VAL A 8 -4.07 -18.29 -20.55
C VAL A 8 -3.20 -18.36 -19.32
N PHE A 9 -2.93 -17.22 -18.67
CA PHE A 9 -2.28 -17.19 -17.37
C PHE A 9 -3.35 -17.14 -16.28
N ILE A 10 -3.46 -18.23 -15.54
CA ILE A 10 -4.25 -18.28 -14.30
C ILE A 10 -3.30 -17.94 -13.16
N ILE A 11 -3.38 -16.73 -12.64
CA ILE A 11 -2.64 -16.36 -11.44
C ILE A 11 -3.61 -16.50 -10.26
N THR A 12 -3.57 -17.66 -9.61
CA THR A 12 -4.19 -17.86 -8.30
C THR A 12 -3.25 -17.30 -7.24
N GLY A 13 -3.78 -16.50 -6.32
CA GLY A 13 -3.01 -15.81 -5.30
C GLY A 13 -2.10 -16.73 -4.46
N ARG A 14 -0.88 -16.23 -4.22
CA ARG A 14 0.19 -16.75 -3.36
C ARG A 14 0.91 -18.01 -3.83
N THR A 15 1.95 -17.83 -4.61
CA THR A 15 3.16 -18.62 -4.48
C THR A 15 4.38 -17.70 -4.37
N GLN A 16 5.24 -18.02 -3.43
CA GLN A 16 6.47 -17.29 -3.09
C GLN A 16 7.62 -17.54 -4.09
N GLU A 17 7.36 -17.80 -5.35
CA GLU A 17 8.41 -18.05 -6.33
C GLU A 17 7.97 -17.54 -7.71
N GLY A 18 8.69 -16.57 -8.25
CA GLY A 18 8.60 -16.27 -9.67
C GLY A 18 8.59 -14.81 -10.09
N PHE A 19 9.44 -13.95 -9.51
CA PHE A 19 9.94 -12.82 -10.29
C PHE A 19 11.29 -13.18 -10.87
N MET A 20 11.40 -13.06 -12.19
CA MET A 20 12.56 -13.39 -13.00
C MET A 20 13.85 -12.95 -12.34
N HIS A 21 14.72 -13.89 -12.08
CA HIS A 21 16.10 -13.67 -11.75
C HIS A 21 16.77 -12.80 -12.82
N SER A 22 17.20 -11.61 -12.45
CA SER A 22 18.44 -11.10 -12.98
C SER A 22 19.53 -11.83 -12.22
N GLU A 23 20.13 -12.81 -12.85
CA GLU A 23 21.26 -13.55 -12.32
C GLU A 23 22.42 -12.61 -12.00
N ASN A 24 23.00 -12.82 -10.81
CA ASN A 24 24.31 -12.36 -10.42
C ASN A 24 24.51 -10.87 -10.18
N ILE A 25 23.81 -10.29 -9.19
CA ILE A 25 24.42 -9.24 -8.41
C ILE A 25 24.93 -9.85 -7.11
N ILE A 26 26.18 -10.28 -7.12
CA ILE A 26 26.94 -10.55 -5.89
C ILE A 26 27.10 -9.19 -5.20
N TYR A 27 26.29 -8.95 -4.19
CA TYR A 27 26.49 -7.81 -3.30
C TYR A 27 27.79 -8.02 -2.52
N LYS A 28 28.89 -7.52 -3.04
CA LYS A 28 30.05 -7.27 -2.21
C LYS A 28 29.66 -6.17 -1.24
N ASN A 29 29.69 -6.46 0.04
CA ASN A 29 29.47 -5.50 1.14
C ASN A 29 30.58 -4.43 1.23
N GLU A 30 31.35 -4.24 0.19
CA GLU A 30 32.45 -3.29 0.12
C GLU A 30 32.03 -2.15 -0.80
N MET A 31 31.93 -0.96 -0.23
CA MET A 31 31.84 0.27 -1.02
C MET A 31 33.03 0.29 -2.00
N ASN A 32 32.78 0.70 -3.24
CA ASN A 32 33.89 0.84 -4.18
C ASN A 32 34.89 1.91 -3.67
N GLU A 33 36.13 1.79 -4.07
CA GLU A 33 37.24 2.65 -3.57
C GLU A 33 36.95 4.15 -3.80
N LYS A 34 36.27 4.50 -4.90
CA LYS A 34 35.89 5.89 -5.21
C LYS A 34 34.87 6.43 -4.21
N THR A 35 33.86 5.60 -3.88
CA THR A 35 32.83 5.95 -2.88
C THR A 35 33.47 6.15 -1.51
N THR A 36 34.38 5.26 -1.10
CA THR A 36 35.08 5.38 0.17
C THR A 36 35.89 6.68 0.24
N LYS A 37 36.71 6.95 -0.79
CA LYS A 37 37.51 8.20 -0.85
C LYS A 37 36.64 9.47 -0.84
N PHE A 38 35.49 9.44 -1.49
CA PHE A 38 34.57 10.55 -1.48
C PHE A 38 33.91 10.72 -0.10
N LEU A 39 33.42 9.65 0.49
CA LEU A 39 32.81 9.67 1.82
C LEU A 39 33.80 10.02 2.92
N ASP A 40 35.06 9.61 2.83
CA ASP A 40 36.09 9.99 3.80
C ASP A 40 36.30 11.51 3.85
N LYS A 41 36.20 12.20 2.70
CA LYS A 41 36.22 13.67 2.63
C LYS A 41 34.96 14.28 3.27
N PHE A 42 33.82 13.64 3.08
CA PHE A 42 32.52 14.07 3.64
C PHE A 42 32.39 13.81 5.13
N VAL A 43 32.79 12.61 5.60
CA VAL A 43 32.66 12.19 7.02
C VAL A 43 33.44 13.12 7.96
N LYS A 44 34.49 13.75 7.48
CA LYS A 44 35.19 14.79 8.27
C LYS A 44 34.34 16.05 8.48
N ARG A 45 33.30 16.27 7.66
CA ARG A 45 32.44 17.47 7.70
C ARG A 45 31.00 17.20 8.09
N VAL A 46 30.48 16.01 7.81
CA VAL A 46 29.07 15.63 8.10
C VAL A 46 29.09 14.23 8.74
N LYS A 47 28.92 14.16 10.04
CA LYS A 47 28.82 12.86 10.75
C LYS A 47 27.55 12.14 10.33
N GLY A 48 27.69 10.95 9.77
CA GLY A 48 26.61 9.96 9.73
C GLY A 48 25.88 9.75 8.41
N ASN A 49 26.56 9.78 7.25
CA ASN A 49 25.94 9.28 6.03
C ASN A 49 25.86 7.75 6.04
N PRO A 50 24.65 7.17 6.06
CA PRO A 50 24.51 5.72 5.98
C PRO A 50 24.98 5.19 4.61
N PRO A 51 25.58 4.00 4.54
CA PRO A 51 25.83 3.33 3.27
C PRO A 51 24.52 3.19 2.50
N GLY A 52 24.54 3.47 1.22
CA GLY A 52 23.37 3.24 0.39
C GLY A 52 22.58 4.46 -0.01
N VAL A 53 23.11 5.61 0.21
CA VAL A 53 22.52 6.87 -0.25
C VAL A 53 23.11 7.23 -1.63
N CYS A 54 22.27 7.69 -2.53
CA CYS A 54 22.71 8.22 -3.82
C CYS A 54 23.78 9.31 -3.61
N PRO A 55 24.96 9.21 -4.23
CA PRO A 55 26.05 10.19 -4.05
C PRO A 55 25.67 11.60 -4.48
N ILE A 56 24.78 11.72 -5.48
CA ILE A 56 24.25 13.03 -5.92
C ILE A 56 23.35 13.62 -4.85
N ALA A 57 22.49 12.84 -4.21
CA ALA A 57 21.63 13.31 -3.12
C ALA A 57 22.43 13.75 -1.90
N VAL A 58 23.52 13.01 -1.57
CA VAL A 58 24.46 13.42 -0.52
C VAL A 58 25.12 14.75 -0.87
N GLN A 59 25.58 14.89 -2.10
CA GLN A 59 26.19 16.11 -2.58
C GLN A 59 25.23 17.30 -2.54
N LEU A 60 23.98 17.11 -2.93
CA LEU A 60 22.94 18.13 -2.86
C LEU A 60 22.74 18.60 -1.40
N SER A 61 22.63 17.68 -0.46
CA SER A 61 22.48 18.01 0.98
C SER A 61 23.66 18.82 1.51
N PHE A 62 24.89 18.48 1.06
CA PHE A 62 26.07 19.26 1.40
C PHE A 62 26.01 20.67 0.82
N LEU A 63 25.63 20.80 -0.47
CA LEU A 63 25.54 22.09 -1.14
C LEU A 63 24.53 23.01 -0.47
N GLN A 64 23.38 22.46 -0.03
CA GLN A 64 22.35 23.19 0.73
C GLN A 64 22.90 23.69 2.06
N SER A 65 23.65 22.83 2.79
CA SER A 65 24.28 23.22 4.03
C SER A 65 25.34 24.32 3.81
N ALA A 66 26.14 24.22 2.76
CA ALA A 66 27.12 25.25 2.39
C ALA A 66 26.42 26.57 2.02
N ARG A 67 25.34 26.54 1.23
CA ARG A 67 24.55 27.73 0.90
C ARG A 67 24.00 28.46 2.13
N SER A 68 23.50 27.70 3.10
CA SER A 68 22.95 28.29 4.34
C SER A 68 24.01 29.09 5.13
N GLN A 69 25.30 28.88 4.89
CA GLN A 69 26.42 29.53 5.54
C GLN A 69 27.04 30.67 4.72
N THR A 70 26.51 30.93 3.51
CA THR A 70 27.03 32.00 2.65
C THR A 70 26.73 33.37 3.23
N CYS A 71 27.63 34.32 3.05
CA CYS A 71 27.42 35.71 3.49
C CYS A 71 26.59 36.55 2.49
N GLY A 72 26.29 36.02 1.30
CA GLY A 72 25.50 36.68 0.26
C GLY A 72 26.19 37.84 -0.47
N LYS A 73 27.48 38.09 -0.24
CA LYS A 73 28.19 39.28 -0.84
C LYS A 73 28.54 39.07 -2.32
N CYS A 74 29.20 37.96 -2.66
CA CYS A 74 29.62 37.71 -4.05
C CYS A 74 28.55 36.94 -4.82
N VAL A 75 28.41 37.31 -6.10
CA VAL A 75 27.45 36.70 -7.05
C VAL A 75 27.66 35.19 -7.22
N PRO A 76 28.90 34.70 -7.39
CA PRO A 76 29.14 33.26 -7.52
C PRO A 76 28.53 32.41 -6.36
N CYS A 77 28.64 32.93 -5.16
CA CYS A 77 28.12 32.24 -3.97
C CYS A 77 26.59 32.41 -3.81
N ARG A 78 26.09 33.68 -4.00
CA ARG A 78 24.68 34.00 -3.75
C ARG A 78 23.77 33.40 -4.81
N ASP A 79 24.09 33.60 -6.08
CA ASP A 79 23.23 33.24 -7.20
C ASP A 79 23.72 31.95 -7.89
N GLY A 80 25.04 31.77 -8.01
CA GLY A 80 25.62 30.61 -8.69
C GLY A 80 25.38 29.28 -7.98
N LEU A 81 25.62 29.20 -6.67
CA LEU A 81 25.36 27.96 -5.92
C LEU A 81 23.88 27.58 -5.89
N GLU A 82 22.97 28.55 -5.96
CA GLU A 82 21.54 28.28 -6.09
C GLU A 82 21.18 27.63 -7.41
N GLN A 83 21.77 28.11 -8.50
CA GLN A 83 21.57 27.53 -9.82
C GLN A 83 22.15 26.12 -9.91
N VAL A 84 23.33 25.87 -9.34
CA VAL A 84 23.91 24.53 -9.23
C VAL A 84 22.99 23.61 -8.44
N GLU A 85 22.44 24.07 -7.32
CA GLU A 85 21.47 23.29 -6.52
C GLU A 85 20.22 22.93 -7.33
N ASN A 86 19.65 23.90 -8.07
CA ASN A 86 18.46 23.69 -8.89
C ASN A 86 18.71 22.71 -10.04
N MET A 87 19.88 22.76 -10.66
CA MET A 87 20.28 21.80 -11.69
C MET A 87 20.49 20.39 -11.09
N MET A 88 21.11 20.26 -9.93
CA MET A 88 21.23 18.98 -9.23
C MET A 88 19.87 18.38 -8.83
N ARG A 89 18.93 19.21 -8.38
CA ARG A 89 17.55 18.77 -8.12
C ARG A 89 16.86 18.28 -9.39
N SER A 90 17.02 19.00 -10.50
CA SER A 90 16.47 18.60 -11.79
C SER A 90 17.02 17.24 -12.27
N ILE A 91 18.32 16.98 -12.02
CA ILE A 91 18.95 15.68 -12.31
C ILE A 91 18.34 14.57 -11.45
N LEU A 92 18.22 14.79 -10.14
CA LEU A 92 17.62 13.80 -9.22
C LEU A 92 16.14 13.54 -9.53
N ASP A 93 15.41 14.56 -10.00
CA ASP A 93 14.01 14.46 -10.41
C ASP A 93 13.83 13.79 -11.79
N GLY A 94 14.92 13.46 -12.51
CA GLY A 94 14.85 12.92 -13.87
C GLY A 94 14.31 13.92 -14.92
N LYS A 95 14.41 15.23 -14.66
CA LYS A 95 13.93 16.32 -15.54
C LYS A 95 15.06 16.99 -16.32
N ALA A 96 16.30 16.70 -15.99
CA ALA A 96 17.49 17.27 -16.62
C ALA A 96 17.89 16.50 -17.88
N ASP A 97 18.51 17.21 -18.79
CA ASP A 97 19.21 16.69 -19.96
C ASP A 97 20.75 16.83 -19.80
N VAL A 98 21.47 16.35 -20.80
CA VAL A 98 22.95 16.43 -20.83
C VAL A 98 23.43 17.87 -20.85
N ASP A 99 22.68 18.80 -21.47
CA ASP A 99 23.03 20.20 -21.49
C ASP A 99 22.91 20.84 -20.11
N THR A 100 21.88 20.49 -19.35
CA THR A 100 21.72 20.87 -17.94
C THR A 100 22.93 20.45 -17.11
N PHE A 101 23.39 19.20 -17.30
CA PHE A 101 24.58 18.66 -16.63
C PHE A 101 25.84 19.43 -16.99
N ASN A 102 26.08 19.69 -18.29
CA ASN A 102 27.25 20.42 -18.77
C ASN A 102 27.25 21.88 -18.25
N ASN A 103 26.09 22.54 -18.25
CA ASN A 103 25.91 23.86 -17.68
C ASN A 103 26.20 23.90 -16.18
N MET A 104 25.77 22.86 -15.42
CA MET A 104 26.06 22.73 -14.01
C MET A 104 27.59 22.63 -13.76
N VAL A 105 28.29 21.81 -14.54
CA VAL A 105 29.74 21.65 -14.43
C VAL A 105 30.44 22.97 -14.71
N SER A 106 30.14 23.62 -15.85
CA SER A 106 30.74 24.90 -16.24
C SER A 106 30.47 26.01 -15.21
N LEU A 107 29.27 26.05 -14.65
CA LEU A 107 28.94 26.99 -13.59
C LEU A 107 29.71 26.70 -12.30
N ALA A 108 29.88 25.42 -11.92
CA ALA A 108 30.69 25.08 -10.77
C ALA A 108 32.16 25.42 -10.93
N GLU A 109 32.73 25.23 -12.12
CA GLU A 109 34.10 25.67 -12.47
C GLU A 109 34.22 27.19 -12.32
N MET A 110 33.29 27.95 -12.88
CA MET A 110 33.28 29.43 -12.77
C MET A 110 33.19 29.88 -11.31
N ILE A 111 32.36 29.23 -10.48
CA ILE A 111 32.23 29.56 -9.06
C ILE A 111 33.53 29.25 -8.32
N GLN A 112 34.17 28.13 -8.63
CA GLN A 112 35.45 27.74 -8.03
C GLN A 112 36.51 28.79 -8.26
N ASP A 113 36.56 29.36 -9.48
CA ASP A 113 37.57 30.32 -9.88
C ASP A 113 37.27 31.75 -9.40
N THR A 114 35.99 32.10 -9.21
CA THR A 114 35.58 33.51 -8.99
C THR A 114 35.00 33.82 -7.64
N ALA A 115 34.79 32.78 -6.76
CA ALA A 115 34.26 33.00 -5.42
C ALA A 115 35.32 33.67 -4.51
N ASP A 116 34.88 34.69 -3.76
CA ASP A 116 35.77 35.48 -2.89
C ASP A 116 36.29 34.74 -1.65
N CYS A 117 35.70 33.60 -1.28
CA CYS A 117 36.06 32.92 -0.04
C CYS A 117 35.91 31.41 -0.11
N ALA A 118 36.48 30.73 0.90
CA ALA A 118 36.51 29.27 1.01
C ALA A 118 35.13 28.59 0.93
N ILE A 119 34.06 29.23 1.41
CA ILE A 119 32.72 28.64 1.35
C ILE A 119 32.27 28.46 -0.10
N GLY A 120 32.47 29.45 -0.95
CA GLY A 120 32.06 29.40 -2.35
C GLY A 120 32.91 28.42 -3.17
N TYR A 121 34.25 28.62 -3.19
CA TYR A 121 35.09 27.75 -4.01
C TYR A 121 35.16 26.31 -3.53
N GLU A 122 35.09 26.04 -2.22
CA GLU A 122 35.07 24.66 -1.71
C GLU A 122 33.73 23.96 -1.99
N ALA A 123 32.61 24.68 -1.89
CA ALA A 123 31.32 24.11 -2.27
C ALA A 123 31.30 23.69 -3.74
N ALA A 124 31.80 24.54 -4.63
CA ALA A 124 31.93 24.23 -6.05
C ALA A 124 32.93 23.10 -6.32
N ASN A 125 34.11 23.15 -5.67
CA ASN A 125 35.13 22.10 -5.77
C ASN A 125 34.59 20.72 -5.40
N ILE A 126 33.76 20.60 -4.35
CA ILE A 126 33.17 19.32 -3.95
C ILE A 126 32.15 18.85 -4.98
N VAL A 127 31.38 19.74 -5.64
CA VAL A 127 30.50 19.39 -6.76
C VAL A 127 31.32 18.82 -7.92
N LEU A 128 32.38 19.47 -8.31
CA LEU A 128 33.28 19.00 -9.39
C LEU A 128 33.92 17.66 -9.07
N GLN A 129 34.37 17.45 -7.83
CA GLN A 129 34.86 16.14 -7.38
C GLN A 129 33.78 15.07 -7.42
N SER A 130 32.55 15.41 -7.09
CA SER A 130 31.42 14.48 -7.21
C SER A 130 31.17 14.09 -8.66
N VAL A 131 31.20 15.05 -9.58
CA VAL A 131 31.07 14.81 -11.03
C VAL A 131 32.19 13.90 -11.53
N GLU A 132 33.43 14.16 -11.15
CA GLU A 132 34.59 13.35 -11.54
C GLU A 132 34.45 11.89 -11.05
N LEU A 133 34.05 11.70 -9.80
CA LEU A 133 33.96 10.37 -9.17
C LEU A 133 32.73 9.57 -9.56
N PHE A 134 31.61 10.25 -9.84
CA PHE A 134 30.31 9.61 -10.01
C PHE A 134 29.62 10.00 -11.33
N ARG A 135 30.41 10.30 -12.38
CA ARG A 135 29.87 10.71 -13.68
C ARG A 135 28.82 9.74 -14.22
N ASP A 136 29.07 8.43 -14.08
CA ASP A 136 28.15 7.39 -14.55
C ASP A 136 26.80 7.42 -13.81
N GLU A 137 26.82 7.81 -12.53
CA GLU A 137 25.59 7.96 -11.73
C GLU A 137 24.79 9.17 -12.21
N TYR A 138 25.46 10.32 -12.51
CA TYR A 138 24.79 11.48 -13.10
C TYR A 138 24.15 11.14 -14.45
N MET A 139 24.87 10.44 -15.33
CA MET A 139 24.34 10.03 -16.63
C MET A 139 23.19 9.04 -16.49
N SER A 140 23.24 8.12 -15.54
CA SER A 140 22.15 7.18 -15.28
C SER A 140 20.86 7.89 -14.84
N HIS A 141 20.95 8.91 -13.99
CA HIS A 141 19.79 9.73 -13.63
C HIS A 141 19.21 10.48 -14.84
N ILE A 142 20.05 10.97 -15.74
CA ILE A 142 19.63 11.76 -16.91
C ILE A 142 19.08 10.86 -18.03
N GLU A 143 19.80 9.82 -18.42
CA GLU A 143 19.47 8.99 -19.58
C GLU A 143 18.50 7.85 -19.27
N GLN A 144 18.63 7.26 -18.08
CA GLN A 144 17.86 6.09 -17.68
C GLN A 144 16.78 6.40 -16.66
N HIS A 145 16.71 7.65 -16.16
CA HIS A 145 15.84 8.08 -15.05
C HIS A 145 15.93 7.14 -13.84
N ARG A 146 17.12 6.62 -13.58
CA ARG A 146 17.39 5.59 -12.57
C ARG A 146 18.64 5.88 -11.77
N CYS A 147 18.57 5.77 -10.45
CA CYS A 147 19.72 5.75 -9.56
C CYS A 147 20.41 4.38 -9.62
N GLN A 148 21.72 4.34 -9.87
CA GLN A 148 22.53 3.10 -9.82
C GLN A 148 23.00 2.77 -8.40
N ALA A 149 22.91 3.72 -7.48
CA ALA A 149 23.25 3.52 -6.09
C ALA A 149 22.24 2.60 -5.37
N GLU A 150 21.88 1.49 -5.99
CA GLU A 150 21.23 0.36 -5.31
C GLU A 150 22.21 -0.20 -4.30
N VAL A 151 22.37 0.48 -3.21
CA VAL A 151 23.27 0.03 -2.16
C VAL A 151 22.55 -0.89 -1.21
N GLY A 152 22.64 -2.08 -1.49
CA GLY A 152 22.90 -3.30 -0.71
C GLY A 152 21.96 -3.69 0.42
N GLN A 153 21.29 -2.85 1.12
CA GLN A 153 20.27 -3.23 2.12
C GLN A 153 18.98 -2.46 1.85
N LYS A 154 18.02 -3.16 1.31
CA LYS A 154 16.62 -2.67 1.31
C LYS A 154 16.28 -2.26 2.74
N VAL A 155 15.87 -1.01 2.93
CA VAL A 155 15.42 -0.57 4.26
C VAL A 155 14.21 -1.39 4.69
N PRO A 156 14.09 -1.74 5.99
CA PRO A 156 13.06 -2.66 6.45
C PRO A 156 11.64 -2.27 6.05
N CYS A 157 11.31 -0.98 6.00
CA CYS A 157 9.99 -0.51 5.60
C CYS A 157 9.66 -0.86 4.14
N ILE A 158 10.61 -0.75 3.21
CA ILE A 158 10.40 -1.18 1.81
C ILE A 158 10.28 -2.71 1.73
N SER A 159 11.17 -3.44 2.41
CA SER A 159 11.18 -4.91 2.35
C SER A 159 9.92 -5.55 2.95
N HIS A 160 9.32 -4.91 3.96
CA HIS A 160 8.09 -5.39 4.59
C HIS A 160 6.82 -4.83 3.95
N CYS A 161 6.92 -3.87 3.04
CA CYS A 161 5.80 -3.44 2.23
C CYS A 161 5.49 -4.50 1.17
N PRO A 162 4.28 -5.10 1.11
CA PRO A 162 3.97 -6.11 0.10
C PRO A 162 4.09 -5.61 -1.35
N ALA A 163 3.93 -4.30 -1.56
CA ALA A 163 4.10 -3.65 -2.86
C ALA A 163 5.50 -3.05 -3.06
N HIS A 164 6.40 -3.16 -2.09
CA HIS A 164 7.76 -2.62 -2.13
C HIS A 164 7.84 -1.12 -2.45
N VAL A 165 6.84 -0.34 -2.04
CA VAL A 165 6.79 1.11 -2.25
C VAL A 165 8.03 1.77 -1.65
N ASP A 166 8.59 2.73 -2.38
CA ASP A 166 9.71 3.56 -1.90
C ASP A 166 9.24 4.52 -0.79
N ILE A 167 9.19 3.99 0.43
CA ILE A 167 8.70 4.71 1.61
C ILE A 167 9.59 5.89 1.99
N PRO A 168 10.92 5.76 2.07
CA PRO A 168 11.78 6.91 2.35
C PRO A 168 11.65 8.01 1.30
N GLY A 169 11.52 7.63 0.01
CA GLY A 169 11.39 8.58 -1.08
C GLY A 169 10.13 9.43 -0.96
N TYR A 170 8.95 8.83 -0.80
CA TYR A 170 7.75 9.63 -0.69
C TYR A 170 7.67 10.44 0.62
N ILE A 171 8.27 9.97 1.73
CA ILE A 171 8.34 10.73 2.97
C ILE A 171 9.22 11.97 2.80
N ALA A 172 10.35 11.84 2.09
CA ALA A 172 11.20 12.98 1.77
C ALA A 172 10.46 14.02 0.94
N LEU A 173 9.72 13.58 -0.10
CA LEU A 173 8.88 14.46 -0.93
C LEU A 173 7.78 15.17 -0.12
N ILE A 174 7.18 14.48 0.86
CA ILE A 174 6.22 15.11 1.79
C ILE A 174 6.90 16.20 2.61
N GLY A 175 8.11 15.95 3.11
CA GLY A 175 8.90 16.93 3.85
C GLY A 175 9.25 18.18 3.03
N GLU A 176 9.33 18.03 1.71
CA GLU A 176 9.53 19.15 0.76
C GLU A 176 8.21 19.76 0.26
N HIS A 177 7.05 19.38 0.82
CA HIS A 177 5.71 19.80 0.38
C HIS A 177 5.36 19.43 -1.07
N ARG A 178 6.01 18.42 -1.63
CA ARG A 178 5.84 17.92 -3.00
C ARG A 178 4.84 16.75 -3.02
N TYR A 179 3.60 17.01 -2.61
CA TYR A 179 2.59 15.97 -2.38
C TYR A 179 2.20 15.22 -3.66
N ALA A 180 2.09 15.92 -4.79
CA ALA A 180 1.80 15.28 -6.08
C ALA A 180 2.91 14.30 -6.51
N ASP A 181 4.17 14.68 -6.31
CA ASP A 181 5.32 13.82 -6.62
C ASP A 181 5.37 12.61 -5.66
N ALA A 182 5.02 12.80 -4.38
CA ALA A 182 4.91 11.72 -3.42
C ALA A 182 3.84 10.69 -3.82
N ILE A 183 2.67 11.15 -4.28
CA ILE A 183 1.58 10.29 -4.77
C ILE A 183 2.04 9.53 -6.03
N ASN A 184 2.71 10.19 -6.98
CA ASN A 184 3.23 9.54 -8.18
C ASN A 184 4.30 8.50 -7.86
N LEU A 185 5.17 8.78 -6.89
CA LEU A 185 6.16 7.80 -6.43
C LEU A 185 5.50 6.56 -5.80
N ILE A 186 4.43 6.74 -5.03
CA ILE A 186 3.64 5.62 -4.50
C ILE A 186 2.99 4.83 -5.65
N ARG A 187 2.40 5.52 -6.65
CA ARG A 187 1.72 4.89 -7.79
C ARG A 187 2.63 4.05 -8.67
N ARG A 188 3.92 4.34 -8.69
CA ARG A 188 4.88 3.50 -9.41
C ARG A 188 4.76 2.03 -9.03
N ASP A 189 4.52 1.75 -7.73
CA ASP A 189 4.48 0.40 -7.18
C ASP A 189 3.07 0.01 -6.65
N ASN A 190 2.19 1.01 -6.44
CA ASN A 190 0.84 0.81 -5.90
C ASN A 190 -0.13 1.90 -6.41
N PRO A 191 -1.06 1.58 -7.32
CA PRO A 191 -1.99 2.57 -7.91
C PRO A 191 -3.13 2.99 -6.97
N PHE A 192 -3.16 2.50 -5.72
CA PHE A 192 -4.16 2.84 -4.70
C PHE A 192 -3.55 3.61 -3.52
N PRO A 193 -2.91 4.77 -3.72
CA PRO A 193 -2.32 5.55 -2.63
C PRO A 193 -3.33 5.95 -1.57
N THR A 194 -4.54 6.39 -1.97
CA THR A 194 -5.59 6.85 -1.07
C THR A 194 -6.18 5.69 -0.27
N ALA A 195 -6.64 4.62 -0.91
CA ALA A 195 -7.15 3.45 -0.19
C ALA A 195 -6.13 2.91 0.81
N CYS A 196 -4.85 2.77 0.40
CA CYS A 196 -3.80 2.31 1.31
C CYS A 196 -3.45 3.31 2.42
N ALA A 197 -3.72 4.60 2.25
CA ALA A 197 -3.57 5.59 3.31
C ALA A 197 -4.59 5.39 4.44
N PHE A 198 -5.80 4.95 4.09
CA PHE A 198 -6.88 4.74 5.06
C PHE A 198 -6.83 3.36 5.74
N ILE A 199 -6.57 2.29 4.97
CA ILE A 199 -6.83 0.91 5.45
C ILE A 199 -5.63 -0.03 5.45
N CYS A 200 -4.44 0.40 5.03
CA CYS A 200 -3.26 -0.46 5.05
C CYS A 200 -2.93 -0.93 6.48
N GLU A 201 -2.61 -2.19 6.65
CA GLU A 201 -2.15 -2.78 7.93
C GLU A 201 -0.74 -2.33 8.32
N HIS A 202 -0.07 -1.52 7.51
CA HIS A 202 1.24 -0.88 7.71
C HIS A 202 2.33 -1.78 8.35
N PRO A 203 2.60 -2.99 7.82
CA PRO A 203 3.63 -3.88 8.36
C PRO A 203 5.04 -3.25 8.32
N CYS A 204 5.22 -2.21 7.52
CA CYS A 204 6.43 -1.40 7.45
C CYS A 204 6.75 -0.67 8.78
N GLU A 205 5.72 -0.24 9.53
CA GLU A 205 5.88 0.41 10.83
C GLU A 205 6.37 -0.58 11.89
N ALA A 206 5.81 -1.79 11.91
CA ALA A 206 6.20 -2.85 12.84
C ALA A 206 7.67 -3.31 12.72
N LYS A 207 8.38 -2.90 11.66
CA LYS A 207 9.80 -3.20 11.42
C LYS A 207 10.61 -1.92 11.22
N CYS A 208 10.07 -0.78 11.60
CA CYS A 208 10.78 0.48 11.55
C CYS A 208 11.95 0.47 12.54
N ARG A 209 13.15 0.81 12.07
CA ARG A 209 14.35 0.87 12.95
C ARG A 209 14.22 1.96 14.01
N ARG A 210 13.40 2.97 13.78
CA ARG A 210 13.14 4.03 14.75
C ARG A 210 12.51 3.49 16.03
N ASP A 211 11.71 2.42 15.92
CA ASP A 211 11.09 1.73 17.06
C ASP A 211 12.10 1.19 18.09
N LEU A 212 13.38 1.03 17.68
CA LEU A 212 14.46 0.64 18.59
C LEU A 212 14.93 1.79 19.50
N ILE A 213 14.50 3.02 19.21
CA ILE A 213 14.97 4.25 19.90
C ILE A 213 13.82 4.87 20.70
N ASP A 214 12.66 5.09 20.05
CA ASP A 214 11.49 5.73 20.64
C ASP A 214 10.17 5.13 20.14
N SER A 215 9.76 5.43 18.91
CA SER A 215 8.54 4.91 18.28
C SER A 215 8.73 4.85 16.76
N PRO A 216 8.01 3.95 16.06
CA PRO A 216 8.10 3.87 14.61
C PRO A 216 7.64 5.18 13.96
N VAL A 217 8.19 5.47 12.77
CA VAL A 217 7.69 6.56 11.94
C VAL A 217 6.23 6.24 11.57
N ASN A 218 5.32 7.18 11.74
CA ASN A 218 3.92 7.04 11.35
C ASN A 218 3.77 7.09 9.81
N ILE A 219 4.19 6.01 9.15
CA ILE A 219 4.31 5.90 7.69
C ILE A 219 2.93 5.99 7.02
N ARG A 220 1.93 5.29 7.58
CA ARG A 220 0.56 5.35 7.08
C ARG A 220 -0.05 6.73 7.26
N GLY A 221 0.16 7.34 8.42
CA GLY A 221 -0.32 8.70 8.71
C GLY A 221 0.30 9.75 7.77
N LEU A 222 1.59 9.66 7.47
CA LEU A 222 2.24 10.54 6.49
C LEU A 222 1.68 10.35 5.08
N LYS A 223 1.42 9.10 4.67
CA LYS A 223 0.74 8.82 3.39
C LYS A 223 -0.65 9.45 3.36
N LYS A 224 -1.43 9.29 4.46
CA LYS A 224 -2.75 9.90 4.59
C LYS A 224 -2.68 11.43 4.51
N PHE A 225 -1.72 12.02 5.19
CA PHE A 225 -1.49 13.46 5.11
C PHE A 225 -1.27 13.92 3.67
N ALA A 226 -0.45 13.20 2.88
CA ALA A 226 -0.18 13.58 1.50
C ALA A 226 -1.44 13.53 0.61
N VAL A 227 -2.24 12.44 0.70
CA VAL A 227 -3.47 12.32 -0.09
C VAL A 227 -4.60 13.25 0.40
N ASP A 228 -4.50 13.78 1.62
CA ASP A 228 -5.42 14.81 2.12
C ASP A 228 -5.04 16.22 1.63
N GLN A 229 -3.77 16.46 1.18
CA GLN A 229 -3.36 17.73 0.60
C GLN A 229 -3.77 17.89 -0.87
N ILE A 230 -3.81 16.79 -1.60
CA ILE A 230 -4.21 16.77 -3.03
C ILE A 230 -4.90 15.44 -3.33
N ALA A 231 -6.10 15.50 -3.93
CA ALA A 231 -6.82 14.30 -4.33
C ALA A 231 -6.04 13.50 -5.39
N ALA A 232 -6.09 12.19 -5.29
CA ALA A 232 -5.30 11.32 -6.14
C ALA A 232 -5.64 11.48 -7.64
N ASP A 233 -6.89 11.70 -8.00
CA ASP A 233 -7.34 11.92 -9.38
C ASP A 233 -6.93 13.31 -9.96
N GLN A 234 -6.56 14.25 -9.11
CA GLN A 234 -6.00 15.55 -9.52
C GLN A 234 -4.50 15.46 -9.86
N VAL A 235 -3.85 14.37 -9.48
CA VAL A 235 -2.44 14.14 -9.78
C VAL A 235 -2.33 13.42 -11.12
N LYS A 236 -1.70 14.08 -12.10
CA LYS A 236 -1.52 13.54 -13.46
C LYS A 236 -0.85 12.17 -13.41
N VAL A 237 -1.47 11.17 -14.03
CA VAL A 237 -0.87 9.84 -14.21
C VAL A 237 0.12 9.85 -15.38
N PRO A 238 1.12 8.92 -15.42
CA PRO A 238 2.01 8.79 -16.55
C PRO A 238 1.22 8.54 -17.86
N GLU A 239 1.62 9.18 -18.93
CA GLU A 239 1.04 8.97 -20.26
C GLU A 239 1.72 7.79 -20.95
N CYS A 240 0.92 6.97 -21.62
CA CYS A 240 1.44 5.94 -22.51
C CYS A 240 1.34 6.38 -23.96
N ASN A 241 2.48 6.59 -24.62
CA ASN A 241 2.57 7.00 -26.02
C ASN A 241 2.75 5.82 -26.99
N VAL A 242 2.72 4.59 -26.47
CA VAL A 242 2.95 3.36 -27.26
C VAL A 242 1.66 2.55 -27.30
N THR A 243 1.34 1.97 -28.45
CA THR A 243 0.28 0.95 -28.57
C THR A 243 0.87 -0.36 -29.04
N THR A 244 0.55 -1.44 -28.31
CA THR A 244 1.00 -2.80 -28.66
C THR A 244 0.07 -3.50 -29.63
N GLY A 245 -1.13 -2.95 -29.87
CA GLY A 245 -2.19 -3.61 -30.63
C GLY A 245 -2.81 -4.81 -29.93
N LYS A 246 -2.41 -5.12 -28.67
CA LYS A 246 -2.94 -6.24 -27.90
C LYS A 246 -4.12 -5.81 -27.04
N LYS A 247 -5.08 -6.72 -26.90
CA LYS A 247 -6.27 -6.56 -26.04
C LYS A 247 -6.24 -7.56 -24.89
N VAL A 248 -6.52 -7.09 -23.69
CA VAL A 248 -6.59 -7.93 -22.48
C VAL A 248 -7.96 -7.77 -21.83
N ALA A 249 -8.61 -8.88 -21.52
CA ALA A 249 -9.82 -8.89 -20.70
C ALA A 249 -9.44 -9.09 -19.23
N ILE A 250 -10.07 -8.33 -18.35
CA ILE A 250 -9.95 -8.48 -16.90
C ILE A 250 -11.33 -8.82 -16.34
N VAL A 251 -11.43 -9.92 -15.63
CA VAL A 251 -12.66 -10.38 -14.99
C VAL A 251 -12.63 -10.00 -13.53
N GLY A 252 -13.37 -8.95 -13.16
CA GLY A 252 -13.47 -8.38 -11.83
C GLY A 252 -12.78 -7.02 -11.69
N GLY A 253 -13.56 -6.00 -11.32
CA GLY A 253 -13.15 -4.60 -11.11
C GLY A 253 -12.73 -4.29 -9.67
N GLY A 254 -12.23 -5.28 -8.93
CA GLY A 254 -11.64 -5.11 -7.60
C GLY A 254 -10.19 -4.60 -7.66
N PRO A 255 -9.52 -4.44 -6.49
CA PRO A 255 -8.16 -3.87 -6.44
C PRO A 255 -7.14 -4.64 -7.29
N SER A 256 -7.24 -5.96 -7.37
CA SER A 256 -6.35 -6.78 -8.22
C SER A 256 -6.56 -6.49 -9.70
N GLY A 257 -7.81 -6.49 -10.17
CA GLY A 257 -8.14 -6.22 -11.56
C GLY A 257 -7.76 -4.80 -11.98
N LEU A 258 -8.08 -3.80 -11.16
CA LEU A 258 -7.77 -2.40 -11.42
C LEU A 258 -6.27 -2.11 -11.41
N THR A 259 -5.50 -2.74 -10.49
CA THR A 259 -4.04 -2.65 -10.50
C THR A 259 -3.45 -3.21 -11.78
N THR A 260 -3.94 -4.38 -12.22
CA THR A 260 -3.52 -4.99 -13.48
C THR A 260 -3.90 -4.12 -14.68
N ALA A 261 -5.12 -3.55 -14.68
CA ALA A 261 -5.57 -2.63 -15.73
C ALA A 261 -4.66 -1.41 -15.83
N TYR A 262 -4.29 -0.80 -14.71
CA TYR A 262 -3.41 0.35 -14.64
C TYR A 262 -2.06 0.08 -15.34
N TYR A 263 -1.34 -0.96 -14.90
CA TYR A 263 -0.03 -1.24 -15.48
C TYR A 263 -0.09 -1.71 -16.94
N LEU A 264 -1.08 -2.51 -17.31
CA LEU A 264 -1.27 -2.91 -18.71
C LEU A 264 -1.59 -1.72 -19.62
N SER A 265 -2.40 -0.78 -19.13
CA SER A 265 -2.68 0.46 -19.83
C SER A 265 -1.41 1.29 -20.05
N LEU A 266 -0.58 1.44 -19.02
CA LEU A 266 0.72 2.13 -19.12
C LEU A 266 1.71 1.43 -20.04
N MET A 267 1.58 0.12 -20.24
CA MET A 267 2.36 -0.65 -21.21
C MET A 267 1.83 -0.55 -22.65
N GLY A 268 0.74 0.18 -22.88
CA GLY A 268 0.15 0.39 -24.21
C GLY A 268 -0.80 -0.71 -24.68
N HIS A 269 -1.29 -1.55 -23.78
CA HIS A 269 -2.33 -2.52 -24.09
C HIS A 269 -3.72 -1.89 -23.96
N LYS A 270 -4.67 -2.34 -24.79
CA LYS A 270 -6.10 -2.07 -24.59
C LYS A 270 -6.63 -3.05 -23.54
N VAL A 271 -7.35 -2.53 -22.55
CA VAL A 271 -7.85 -3.30 -21.41
C VAL A 271 -9.35 -3.13 -21.30
N ASP A 272 -10.07 -4.24 -21.31
CA ASP A 272 -11.49 -4.28 -21.02
C ASP A 272 -11.71 -4.95 -19.66
N VAL A 273 -12.31 -4.22 -18.70
CA VAL A 273 -12.61 -4.70 -17.34
C VAL A 273 -14.08 -5.06 -17.28
N TYR A 274 -14.40 -6.29 -16.94
CA TYR A 274 -15.77 -6.80 -16.76
C TYR A 274 -16.07 -6.87 -15.26
N GLU A 275 -17.02 -6.07 -14.81
CA GLU A 275 -17.49 -6.03 -13.43
C GLU A 275 -18.97 -6.43 -13.36
N GLU A 276 -19.29 -7.42 -12.53
CA GLU A 276 -20.66 -7.90 -12.35
C GLU A 276 -21.59 -6.91 -11.65
N ARG A 277 -20.99 -5.97 -10.90
CA ARG A 277 -21.71 -4.96 -10.10
C ARG A 277 -21.76 -3.62 -10.83
N GLU A 278 -22.53 -2.72 -10.24
CA GLU A 278 -22.73 -1.36 -10.77
C GLU A 278 -21.54 -0.43 -10.57
N ALA A 279 -20.61 -0.76 -9.67
CA ALA A 279 -19.46 0.08 -9.35
C ALA A 279 -18.18 -0.74 -9.13
N LEU A 280 -17.05 -0.11 -9.49
CA LEU A 280 -15.72 -0.65 -9.28
C LEU A 280 -15.28 -0.56 -7.81
N GLY A 281 -14.22 -1.29 -7.48
CA GLY A 281 -13.58 -1.27 -6.17
C GLY A 281 -13.64 -2.61 -5.43
N GLY A 282 -14.51 -3.54 -5.83
CA GLY A 282 -14.60 -4.86 -5.21
C GLY A 282 -14.74 -4.79 -3.69
N MET A 283 -13.95 -5.55 -2.94
CA MET A 283 -14.01 -5.57 -1.47
C MET A 283 -13.64 -4.23 -0.80
N LEU A 284 -12.92 -3.34 -1.47
CA LEU A 284 -12.66 -1.99 -0.96
C LEU A 284 -13.96 -1.17 -0.86
N ARG A 285 -14.90 -1.41 -1.79
CA ARG A 285 -16.22 -0.76 -1.81
C ARG A 285 -17.26 -1.51 -0.99
N TYR A 286 -17.34 -2.82 -1.21
CA TYR A 286 -18.45 -3.64 -0.71
C TYR A 286 -18.15 -4.36 0.60
N GLY A 287 -16.87 -4.50 0.99
CA GLY A 287 -16.49 -5.18 2.23
C GLY A 287 -16.02 -4.24 3.34
N ILE A 288 -15.41 -3.09 2.97
CA ILE A 288 -14.88 -2.14 3.94
C ILE A 288 -15.92 -1.05 4.21
N PRO A 289 -16.29 -0.82 5.49
CA PRO A 289 -17.27 0.20 5.85
C PRO A 289 -16.85 1.62 5.43
N ASN A 290 -17.83 2.46 5.13
CA ASN A 290 -17.60 3.84 4.68
C ASN A 290 -16.86 4.71 5.71
N TYR A 291 -17.04 4.45 7.00
CA TYR A 291 -16.33 5.19 8.06
C TYR A 291 -14.82 4.86 8.14
N ARG A 292 -14.39 3.72 7.58
CA ARG A 292 -12.96 3.36 7.44
C ARG A 292 -12.37 3.80 6.11
N LEU A 293 -13.10 3.60 5.02
CA LEU A 293 -12.71 4.01 3.67
C LEU A 293 -13.93 4.68 3.01
N PRO A 294 -14.02 6.02 3.06
CA PRO A 294 -15.05 6.76 2.35
C PRO A 294 -15.03 6.44 0.85
N LYS A 295 -16.21 6.27 0.25
CA LYS A 295 -16.31 5.78 -1.14
C LYS A 295 -15.87 6.82 -2.16
N ASP A 296 -16.08 8.11 -1.87
CA ASP A 296 -15.54 9.23 -2.63
C ASP A 296 -14.01 9.22 -2.66
N ARG A 297 -13.36 8.92 -1.53
CA ARG A 297 -11.90 8.80 -1.44
C ARG A 297 -11.36 7.58 -2.20
N LEU A 298 -12.10 6.47 -2.24
CA LEU A 298 -11.78 5.32 -3.09
C LEU A 298 -11.90 5.67 -4.58
N ASP A 299 -12.92 6.46 -4.93
CA ASP A 299 -13.17 6.87 -6.31
C ASP A 299 -12.04 7.75 -6.86
N GLU A 300 -11.33 8.51 -6.04
CA GLU A 300 -10.12 9.24 -6.48
C GLU A 300 -9.05 8.30 -7.05
N ASP A 301 -8.76 7.18 -6.38
CA ASP A 301 -7.80 6.19 -6.89
C ASP A 301 -8.32 5.52 -8.18
N ILE A 302 -9.61 5.17 -8.21
CA ILE A 302 -10.24 4.53 -9.38
C ILE A 302 -10.23 5.47 -10.57
N ASN A 303 -10.61 6.74 -10.39
CA ASN A 303 -10.60 7.76 -11.44
C ASN A 303 -9.19 7.97 -12.00
N ALA A 304 -8.20 8.02 -11.12
CA ALA A 304 -6.80 8.12 -11.54
C ALA A 304 -6.37 6.90 -12.38
N ILE A 305 -6.75 5.69 -12.01
CA ILE A 305 -6.48 4.48 -12.79
C ILE A 305 -7.14 4.56 -14.16
N LEU A 306 -8.41 4.93 -14.22
CA LEU A 306 -9.16 5.02 -15.48
C LEU A 306 -8.63 6.14 -16.39
N SER A 307 -8.04 7.20 -15.84
CA SER A 307 -7.50 8.33 -16.59
C SER A 307 -6.27 7.98 -17.45
N THR A 308 -5.69 6.76 -17.32
CA THR A 308 -4.64 6.26 -18.23
C THR A 308 -5.07 6.12 -19.69
N GLY A 309 -6.39 6.09 -19.97
CA GLY A 309 -6.99 6.24 -21.29
C GLY A 309 -7.13 4.96 -22.12
N ASN A 310 -6.53 3.84 -21.72
CA ASN A 310 -6.62 2.56 -22.46
C ASN A 310 -7.52 1.52 -21.77
N ILE A 311 -8.32 1.93 -20.77
CA ILE A 311 -9.18 1.06 -19.98
C ILE A 311 -10.64 1.33 -20.34
N THR A 312 -11.38 0.30 -20.73
CA THR A 312 -12.83 0.33 -20.91
C THR A 312 -13.48 -0.54 -19.84
N VAL A 313 -14.52 -0.06 -19.19
CA VAL A 313 -15.23 -0.81 -18.15
C VAL A 313 -16.61 -1.22 -18.62
N HIS A 314 -16.93 -2.49 -18.44
CA HIS A 314 -18.24 -3.10 -18.69
C HIS A 314 -18.88 -3.44 -17.34
N TYR A 315 -19.74 -2.54 -16.86
CA TYR A 315 -20.49 -2.71 -15.62
C TYR A 315 -21.66 -3.68 -15.80
N ASN A 316 -22.16 -4.24 -14.68
CA ASN A 316 -23.28 -5.16 -14.62
C ASN A 316 -23.11 -6.37 -15.57
N THR A 317 -21.87 -6.80 -15.80
CA THR A 317 -21.52 -7.84 -16.77
C THR A 317 -20.79 -8.98 -16.08
N ALA A 318 -21.47 -10.08 -15.82
CA ALA A 318 -20.92 -11.26 -15.18
C ALA A 318 -20.41 -12.26 -16.21
N ILE A 319 -19.14 -12.65 -16.11
CA ILE A 319 -18.58 -13.70 -16.96
C ILE A 319 -19.09 -15.06 -16.50
N GLY A 320 -19.58 -15.84 -17.48
CA GLY A 320 -20.27 -17.12 -17.26
C GLY A 320 -21.79 -17.00 -17.29
N ARG A 321 -22.34 -15.79 -17.10
CA ARG A 321 -23.77 -15.51 -17.24
C ARG A 321 -24.05 -14.70 -18.52
N ASP A 322 -23.42 -13.54 -18.66
CA ASP A 322 -23.71 -12.57 -19.73
C ASP A 322 -22.75 -12.75 -20.92
N ILE A 323 -21.50 -13.11 -20.64
CA ILE A 323 -20.45 -13.42 -21.62
C ILE A 323 -19.74 -14.71 -21.19
N THR A 324 -19.50 -15.62 -22.11
CA THR A 324 -18.81 -16.88 -21.80
C THR A 324 -17.29 -16.73 -21.85
N MET A 325 -16.56 -17.65 -21.20
CA MET A 325 -15.10 -17.69 -21.27
C MET A 325 -14.59 -17.97 -22.68
N GLU A 326 -15.35 -18.73 -23.48
CA GLU A 326 -15.04 -19.03 -24.87
C GLU A 326 -15.07 -17.76 -25.71
N GLN A 327 -16.10 -16.93 -25.56
CA GLN A 327 -16.21 -15.64 -26.23
C GLN A 327 -15.05 -14.71 -25.87
N LEU A 328 -14.62 -14.68 -24.60
CA LEU A 328 -13.43 -13.90 -24.21
C LEU A 328 -12.15 -14.43 -24.86
N LYS A 329 -11.97 -15.75 -24.94
CA LYS A 329 -10.79 -16.37 -25.59
C LYS A 329 -10.70 -16.02 -27.09
N GLU A 330 -11.82 -15.85 -27.77
CA GLU A 330 -11.86 -15.47 -29.17
C GLU A 330 -11.52 -13.99 -29.40
N GLN A 331 -11.89 -13.12 -28.46
CA GLN A 331 -11.81 -11.66 -28.61
C GLN A 331 -10.50 -11.05 -28.06
N TYR A 332 -9.84 -11.72 -27.11
CA TYR A 332 -8.72 -11.18 -26.36
C TYR A 332 -7.45 -12.00 -26.52
N ASN A 333 -6.30 -11.29 -26.47
CA ASN A 333 -4.99 -11.95 -26.50
C ASN A 333 -4.63 -12.60 -25.16
N ALA A 334 -5.17 -12.07 -24.04
CA ALA A 334 -5.01 -12.62 -22.70
C ALA A 334 -6.25 -12.30 -21.85
N ILE A 335 -6.46 -13.12 -20.83
CA ILE A 335 -7.52 -12.94 -19.85
C ILE A 335 -6.90 -13.01 -18.45
N TYR A 336 -7.21 -12.00 -17.62
CA TYR A 336 -6.82 -11.97 -16.22
C TYR A 336 -8.05 -12.15 -15.33
N ILE A 337 -8.02 -13.15 -14.46
CA ILE A 337 -9.13 -13.49 -13.56
C ILE A 337 -8.87 -12.88 -12.19
N ALA A 338 -9.72 -11.93 -11.76
CA ALA A 338 -9.60 -11.16 -10.53
C ALA A 338 -10.93 -11.09 -9.74
N ILE A 339 -11.65 -12.21 -9.69
CA ILE A 339 -13.01 -12.31 -9.10
C ILE A 339 -13.05 -12.15 -7.58
N GLY A 340 -11.89 -12.23 -6.91
CA GLY A 340 -11.76 -12.09 -5.46
C GLY A 340 -12.36 -13.27 -4.68
N ALA A 341 -12.71 -13.02 -3.40
CA ALA A 341 -13.31 -13.99 -2.49
C ALA A 341 -14.61 -13.38 -1.92
N GLN A 342 -15.72 -13.61 -2.61
CA GLN A 342 -17.01 -12.98 -2.31
C GLN A 342 -17.87 -13.81 -1.34
N VAL A 343 -17.54 -15.08 -1.15
CA VAL A 343 -18.28 -16.00 -0.28
C VAL A 343 -17.57 -16.13 1.06
N GLY A 344 -18.29 -15.86 2.14
CA GLY A 344 -17.80 -16.05 3.50
C GLY A 344 -17.59 -17.55 3.83
N LYS A 345 -16.63 -17.82 4.68
CA LYS A 345 -16.46 -19.18 5.21
C LYS A 345 -17.54 -19.46 6.24
N SER A 346 -18.27 -20.56 6.10
CA SER A 346 -19.16 -21.03 7.14
C SER A 346 -18.36 -21.70 8.28
N VAL A 347 -18.78 -21.46 9.51
CA VAL A 347 -18.32 -22.22 10.68
C VAL A 347 -19.33 -23.33 10.89
N ASN A 348 -18.85 -24.56 11.07
CA ASN A 348 -19.73 -25.69 11.34
C ASN A 348 -20.16 -25.67 12.82
N VAL A 349 -21.30 -25.05 13.08
CA VAL A 349 -21.91 -24.90 14.40
C VAL A 349 -23.39 -25.25 14.28
N ASP A 350 -23.90 -26.01 15.24
CA ASP A 350 -25.31 -26.37 15.28
C ASP A 350 -26.19 -25.13 15.32
N GLY A 351 -27.23 -25.08 14.47
CA GLY A 351 -28.11 -23.93 14.35
C GLY A 351 -27.61 -22.84 13.40
N VAL A 352 -26.51 -23.04 12.65
CA VAL A 352 -25.96 -22.04 11.70
C VAL A 352 -26.92 -21.65 10.58
N ASN A 353 -27.92 -22.47 10.28
CA ASN A 353 -28.94 -22.19 9.25
C ASN A 353 -30.21 -21.54 9.81
N SER A 354 -30.24 -21.14 11.08
CA SER A 354 -31.39 -20.47 11.68
C SER A 354 -31.59 -19.06 11.13
N ASN A 355 -32.84 -18.60 11.10
CA ASN A 355 -33.18 -17.23 10.70
C ASN A 355 -32.54 -16.23 11.67
N GLY A 356 -31.77 -15.27 11.14
CA GLY A 356 -30.98 -14.32 11.94
C GLY A 356 -29.50 -14.62 11.99
N VAL A 357 -29.04 -15.73 11.35
CA VAL A 357 -27.62 -16.00 11.14
C VAL A 357 -27.22 -15.50 9.76
N TYR A 358 -26.20 -14.66 9.69
CA TYR A 358 -25.70 -14.07 8.44
C TYR A 358 -24.18 -14.22 8.34
N SER A 359 -23.70 -14.28 7.10
CA SER A 359 -22.27 -14.11 6.82
C SER A 359 -21.88 -12.66 7.01
N ALA A 360 -20.74 -12.42 7.66
CA ALA A 360 -20.15 -11.09 7.80
C ALA A 360 -19.91 -10.42 6.43
N VAL A 361 -19.46 -11.19 5.44
CA VAL A 361 -19.21 -10.68 4.08
C VAL A 361 -20.50 -10.23 3.40
N GLU A 362 -21.60 -10.98 3.60
CA GLU A 362 -22.91 -10.59 3.05
C GLU A 362 -23.44 -9.33 3.72
N MET A 363 -23.43 -9.28 5.05
CA MET A 363 -23.90 -8.11 5.81
C MET A 363 -23.14 -6.84 5.41
N LEU A 364 -21.82 -6.88 5.37
CA LEU A 364 -21.01 -5.75 4.93
C LEU A 364 -21.24 -5.42 3.46
N GLY A 365 -21.45 -6.44 2.61
CA GLY A 365 -21.78 -6.29 1.21
C GLY A 365 -23.11 -5.57 0.98
N GLU A 366 -24.15 -5.87 1.76
CA GLU A 366 -25.42 -5.16 1.70
C GLU A 366 -25.27 -3.70 2.14
N ILE A 367 -24.56 -3.43 3.22
CA ILE A 367 -24.22 -2.06 3.64
C ILE A 367 -23.47 -1.32 2.53
N GLY A 368 -22.51 -1.98 1.89
CA GLY A 368 -21.74 -1.42 0.77
C GLY A 368 -22.58 -1.09 -0.47
N ARG A 369 -23.74 -1.76 -0.66
CA ARG A 369 -24.75 -1.45 -1.69
C ARG A 369 -25.75 -0.38 -1.26
N GLY A 370 -25.71 0.08 -0.01
CA GLY A 370 -26.68 1.01 0.56
C GLY A 370 -27.88 0.35 1.23
N ASN A 371 -27.93 -0.99 1.28
CA ASN A 371 -28.98 -1.74 1.96
C ASN A 371 -28.59 -1.91 3.43
N ILE A 372 -28.84 -0.90 4.23
CA ILE A 372 -28.46 -0.89 5.65
C ILE A 372 -29.47 -1.71 6.45
N PRO A 373 -29.05 -2.81 7.11
CA PRO A 373 -29.95 -3.56 7.97
C PRO A 373 -30.33 -2.76 9.21
N ASP A 374 -31.53 -2.98 9.72
CA ASP A 374 -32.01 -2.40 10.98
C ASP A 374 -31.97 -3.44 12.11
N TYR A 375 -31.11 -3.19 13.10
CA TYR A 375 -30.97 -4.01 14.29
C TYR A 375 -31.57 -3.34 15.55
N THR A 376 -32.46 -2.37 15.37
CA THR A 376 -33.11 -1.68 16.51
C THR A 376 -33.74 -2.70 17.48
N GLY A 377 -33.33 -2.60 18.74
CA GLY A 377 -33.78 -3.48 19.82
C GLY A 377 -33.19 -4.89 19.84
N LYS A 378 -32.37 -5.26 18.84
CA LYS A 378 -31.75 -6.59 18.75
C LYS A 378 -30.37 -6.61 19.41
N ARG A 379 -30.03 -7.75 20.01
CA ARG A 379 -28.68 -8.08 20.47
C ARG A 379 -27.99 -8.86 19.36
N VAL A 380 -26.76 -8.46 19.06
CA VAL A 380 -25.98 -9.02 17.96
C VAL A 380 -24.75 -9.72 18.51
N VAL A 381 -24.56 -10.97 18.14
CA VAL A 381 -23.31 -11.71 18.40
C VAL A 381 -22.48 -11.76 17.13
N VAL A 382 -21.20 -11.39 17.22
CA VAL A 382 -20.23 -11.51 16.13
C VAL A 382 -19.19 -12.58 16.48
N VAL A 383 -19.02 -13.55 15.62
CA VAL A 383 -18.10 -14.68 15.84
C VAL A 383 -16.84 -14.47 15.02
N GLY A 384 -15.73 -14.14 15.67
CA GLY A 384 -14.45 -13.94 15.00
C GLY A 384 -13.52 -12.95 15.73
N GLY A 385 -12.28 -12.82 15.26
CA GLY A 385 -11.28 -11.93 15.88
C GLY A 385 -10.37 -11.27 14.86
N GLY A 386 -10.82 -11.17 13.59
CA GLY A 386 -10.14 -10.45 12.52
C GLY A 386 -10.72 -9.05 12.30
N ASN A 387 -10.12 -8.27 11.40
CA ASN A 387 -10.62 -6.94 11.02
C ASN A 387 -12.07 -6.99 10.54
N VAL A 388 -12.48 -8.05 9.84
CA VAL A 388 -13.86 -8.24 9.38
C VAL A 388 -14.83 -8.32 10.58
N ALA A 389 -14.45 -9.02 11.66
CA ALA A 389 -15.30 -9.10 12.86
C ALA A 389 -15.45 -7.73 13.53
N MET A 390 -14.37 -6.94 13.59
CA MET A 390 -14.43 -5.56 14.12
C MET A 390 -15.29 -4.66 13.24
N ASP A 391 -15.15 -4.77 11.93
CA ASP A 391 -15.97 -4.03 10.97
C ASP A 391 -17.46 -4.38 11.11
N CYS A 392 -17.80 -5.66 11.28
CA CYS A 392 -19.17 -6.10 11.51
C CYS A 392 -19.72 -5.60 12.83
N ALA A 393 -18.95 -5.73 13.93
CA ALA A 393 -19.40 -5.30 15.24
C ALA A 393 -19.67 -3.78 15.28
N ARG A 394 -18.73 -2.98 14.76
CA ARG A 394 -18.89 -1.52 14.67
C ARG A 394 -20.01 -1.11 13.72
N SER A 395 -20.21 -1.86 12.63
CA SER A 395 -21.34 -1.64 11.72
C SER A 395 -22.68 -2.00 12.37
N ALA A 396 -22.74 -3.07 13.17
CA ALA A 396 -23.98 -3.44 13.89
C ALA A 396 -24.39 -2.35 14.90
N ILE A 397 -23.46 -1.70 15.60
CA ILE A 397 -23.73 -0.52 16.43
C ILE A 397 -24.38 0.59 15.58
N ARG A 398 -23.82 0.89 14.38
CA ARG A 398 -24.36 1.90 13.46
C ARG A 398 -25.72 1.51 12.85
N CYS A 399 -26.01 0.22 12.83
CA CYS A 399 -27.32 -0.32 12.44
C CYS A 399 -28.31 -0.40 13.62
N HIS A 400 -28.05 0.35 14.68
CA HIS A 400 -28.90 0.52 15.88
C HIS A 400 -29.07 -0.74 16.73
N ALA A 401 -28.09 -1.67 16.71
CA ALA A 401 -28.11 -2.80 17.64
C ALA A 401 -28.15 -2.32 19.10
N LYS A 402 -28.97 -2.98 19.92
CA LYS A 402 -29.09 -2.68 21.36
C LYS A 402 -27.80 -3.04 22.12
N GLU A 403 -27.22 -4.17 21.80
CA GLU A 403 -25.98 -4.72 22.38
C GLU A 403 -25.23 -5.45 21.29
N VAL A 404 -23.89 -5.37 21.30
CA VAL A 404 -23.04 -6.13 20.37
C VAL A 404 -21.95 -6.83 21.17
N THR A 405 -21.89 -8.16 21.06
CA THR A 405 -20.88 -9.00 21.72
C THR A 405 -20.05 -9.74 20.67
N VAL A 406 -18.73 -9.55 20.72
CA VAL A 406 -17.78 -10.31 19.89
C VAL A 406 -17.32 -11.54 20.66
N ILE A 407 -17.51 -12.73 20.10
CA ILE A 407 -17.05 -14.00 20.67
C ILE A 407 -15.79 -14.46 19.96
N TYR A 408 -14.71 -14.65 20.74
CA TYR A 408 -13.44 -15.09 20.21
C TYR A 408 -12.80 -16.20 21.05
N ARG A 409 -12.36 -17.29 20.40
CA ARG A 409 -11.87 -18.49 21.08
C ARG A 409 -10.50 -18.36 21.76
N ARG A 410 -9.72 -17.29 21.45
CA ARG A 410 -8.41 -17.03 22.07
C ARG A 410 -8.46 -15.75 22.89
N ARG A 411 -7.29 -15.30 23.39
CA ARG A 411 -7.17 -14.01 24.09
C ARG A 411 -7.28 -12.83 23.11
N GLN A 412 -7.57 -11.68 23.62
CA GLN A 412 -7.60 -10.43 22.84
C GLN A 412 -6.26 -10.18 22.12
N ILE A 413 -5.13 -10.42 22.78
CA ILE A 413 -3.79 -10.26 22.18
C ILE A 413 -3.53 -11.23 21.01
N ASP A 414 -4.28 -12.33 20.93
CA ASP A 414 -4.16 -13.32 19.86
C ASP A 414 -5.10 -13.03 18.67
N MET A 415 -5.85 -11.93 18.73
CA MET A 415 -6.69 -11.47 17.63
C MET A 415 -5.81 -11.02 16.45
N THR A 416 -6.28 -11.29 15.24
CA THR A 416 -5.61 -10.85 14.01
C THR A 416 -6.06 -9.46 13.56
N ALA A 417 -7.06 -8.89 14.20
CA ALA A 417 -7.47 -7.52 13.99
C ALA A 417 -6.38 -6.54 14.47
N LEU A 418 -6.30 -5.38 13.84
CA LEU A 418 -5.40 -4.31 14.29
C LEU A 418 -5.80 -3.86 15.72
N PRO A 419 -4.82 -3.62 16.62
CA PRO A 419 -5.12 -3.14 17.97
C PRO A 419 -5.99 -1.89 17.99
N SER A 420 -5.81 -0.98 17.03
CA SER A 420 -6.63 0.23 16.88
C SER A 420 -8.09 -0.07 16.52
N GLU A 421 -8.36 -1.13 15.75
CA GLU A 421 -9.73 -1.53 15.39
C GLU A 421 -10.43 -2.23 16.56
N ILE A 422 -9.69 -3.03 17.33
CA ILE A 422 -10.19 -3.63 18.57
C ILE A 422 -10.54 -2.55 19.58
N GLN A 423 -9.63 -1.59 19.78
CA GLN A 423 -9.84 -0.49 20.70
C GLN A 423 -11.04 0.38 20.28
N GLY A 424 -11.12 0.71 18.98
CA GLY A 424 -12.27 1.46 18.44
C GLY A 424 -13.60 0.72 18.61
N ALA A 425 -13.64 -0.61 18.51
CA ALA A 425 -14.84 -1.38 18.77
C ALA A 425 -15.26 -1.31 20.25
N ILE A 426 -14.31 -1.43 21.19
CA ILE A 426 -14.56 -1.29 22.62
C ILE A 426 -15.08 0.11 22.97
N GLU A 427 -14.45 1.15 22.42
CA GLU A 427 -14.85 2.54 22.65
C GLU A 427 -16.25 2.86 22.10
N GLU A 428 -16.68 2.15 21.06
CA GLU A 428 -18.04 2.24 20.53
C GLU A 428 -19.07 1.38 21.30
N GLY A 429 -18.65 0.69 22.39
CA GLY A 429 -19.54 -0.06 23.27
C GLY A 429 -19.68 -1.55 22.92
N VAL A 430 -18.80 -2.09 22.09
CA VAL A 430 -18.77 -3.54 21.79
C VAL A 430 -18.17 -4.30 22.96
N GLU A 431 -18.85 -5.34 23.45
CA GLU A 431 -18.34 -6.27 24.44
C GLU A 431 -17.45 -7.34 23.79
N LEU A 432 -16.27 -7.61 24.37
CA LEU A 432 -15.40 -8.68 23.92
C LEU A 432 -15.43 -9.87 24.86
N LEU A 433 -16.02 -10.97 24.41
CA LEU A 433 -16.04 -12.25 25.13
C LEU A 433 -14.94 -13.16 24.58
N THR A 434 -13.73 -12.99 25.09
CA THR A 434 -12.56 -13.77 24.67
C THR A 434 -12.45 -15.10 25.43
N LEU A 435 -11.63 -16.04 24.92
CA LEU A 435 -11.49 -17.40 25.45
C LEU A 435 -12.83 -18.15 25.48
N ASN A 436 -13.65 -17.95 24.47
CA ASN A 436 -14.93 -18.63 24.31
C ASN A 436 -15.09 -19.12 22.87
N ALA A 437 -15.27 -20.45 22.71
CA ALA A 437 -15.47 -21.05 21.40
C ALA A 437 -16.98 -21.26 21.12
N PRO A 438 -17.44 -21.06 19.88
CA PRO A 438 -18.81 -21.33 19.50
C PRO A 438 -19.15 -22.81 19.66
N VAL A 439 -20.31 -23.10 20.19
CA VAL A 439 -20.85 -24.48 20.37
C VAL A 439 -22.13 -24.65 19.59
N LYS A 440 -23.10 -23.74 19.81
CA LYS A 440 -24.44 -23.90 19.28
C LYS A 440 -25.13 -22.53 19.16
N ILE A 441 -26.01 -22.42 18.21
CA ILE A 441 -26.97 -21.32 18.06
C ILE A 441 -28.35 -21.84 18.41
N ASN A 442 -28.98 -21.26 19.42
CA ASN A 442 -30.34 -21.63 19.81
C ASN A 442 -31.36 -20.90 18.94
N ALA A 443 -32.37 -21.64 18.51
CA ALA A 443 -33.49 -21.09 17.77
C ALA A 443 -34.81 -21.37 18.51
N ASP A 444 -35.78 -20.47 18.34
CA ASP A 444 -37.15 -20.63 18.81
C ASP A 444 -37.94 -21.66 17.97
N ALA A 445 -39.21 -21.84 18.27
CA ALA A 445 -40.09 -22.76 17.55
C ALA A 445 -40.34 -22.38 16.10
N GLU A 446 -40.18 -21.09 15.77
CA GLU A 446 -40.30 -20.52 14.43
C GLU A 446 -38.98 -20.55 13.65
N GLY A 447 -37.89 -21.04 14.28
CA GLY A 447 -36.56 -21.14 13.70
C GLY A 447 -35.75 -19.85 13.71
N ASN A 448 -36.14 -18.83 14.49
CA ASN A 448 -35.38 -17.60 14.65
C ASN A 448 -34.36 -17.75 15.78
N VAL A 449 -33.19 -17.08 15.61
CA VAL A 449 -32.15 -17.03 16.63
C VAL A 449 -32.69 -16.40 17.91
N CYS A 450 -32.49 -17.08 19.03
CA CYS A 450 -32.86 -16.61 20.38
C CYS A 450 -31.70 -16.66 21.40
N GLY A 451 -30.54 -17.23 21.01
CA GLY A 451 -29.37 -17.29 21.87
C GLY A 451 -28.17 -17.94 21.20
N PHE A 452 -26.99 -17.69 21.76
CA PHE A 452 -25.72 -18.26 21.33
C PHE A 452 -25.03 -18.93 22.50
N VAL A 453 -24.60 -20.19 22.32
CA VAL A 453 -23.90 -20.97 23.33
C VAL A 453 -22.41 -21.02 23.03
N ALA A 454 -21.59 -20.64 23.99
CA ALA A 454 -20.16 -20.66 23.90
C ALA A 454 -19.51 -21.48 25.04
N GLN A 455 -18.47 -22.21 24.71
CA GLN A 455 -17.68 -23.00 25.65
C GLN A 455 -16.42 -22.23 26.05
N PRO A 456 -16.23 -21.93 27.34
CA PRO A 456 -14.99 -21.36 27.84
C PRO A 456 -13.77 -22.20 27.49
N GLN A 457 -12.68 -21.49 27.14
CA GLN A 457 -11.41 -22.07 26.68
C GLN A 457 -10.26 -21.68 27.59
N ILE A 458 -9.21 -22.50 27.60
CA ILE A 458 -7.90 -22.20 28.19
C ILE A 458 -6.81 -22.32 27.13
N ILE A 459 -5.74 -21.53 27.25
CA ILE A 459 -4.56 -21.69 26.44
C ILE A 459 -3.83 -22.98 26.87
N SER A 460 -3.48 -23.81 25.88
CA SER A 460 -2.79 -25.10 26.14
C SER A 460 -1.31 -25.04 25.66
N VAL A 461 -1.07 -25.13 24.37
CA VAL A 461 0.27 -25.19 23.79
C VAL A 461 0.42 -24.10 22.75
N TYR A 462 1.66 -23.70 22.51
CA TYR A 462 2.00 -22.81 21.40
C TYR A 462 2.56 -23.63 20.22
N ASP A 463 2.13 -23.31 19.01
CA ASP A 463 2.72 -23.89 17.81
C ASP A 463 4.13 -23.32 17.52
N LYS A 464 4.80 -23.86 16.49
CA LYS A 464 6.16 -23.40 16.10
C LYS A 464 6.23 -21.93 15.69
N GLN A 465 5.07 -21.30 15.41
CA GLN A 465 4.95 -19.89 15.02
C GLN A 465 4.54 -19.02 16.22
N GLY A 466 4.48 -19.58 17.43
CA GLY A 466 4.08 -18.85 18.63
C GLY A 466 2.57 -18.61 18.76
N LYS A 467 1.74 -19.26 17.94
CA LYS A 467 0.30 -19.13 17.99
C LYS A 467 -0.28 -20.09 19.02
N PRO A 468 -1.10 -19.61 19.99
CA PRO A 468 -1.64 -20.47 21.03
C PRO A 468 -2.73 -21.41 20.50
N SER A 469 -2.66 -22.67 20.89
CA SER A 469 -3.76 -23.62 20.81
C SER A 469 -4.65 -23.45 22.04
N VAL A 470 -5.93 -23.72 21.89
CA VAL A 470 -6.90 -23.65 22.97
C VAL A 470 -7.52 -25.04 23.23
N THR A 471 -7.86 -25.31 24.47
CA THR A 471 -8.60 -26.50 24.91
C THR A 471 -9.77 -26.06 25.73
N VAL A 472 -10.77 -26.95 25.82
CA VAL A 472 -11.97 -26.73 26.64
C VAL A 472 -11.60 -26.54 28.11
N ALA A 473 -12.08 -25.46 28.71
CA ALA A 473 -11.94 -25.24 30.15
C ALA A 473 -12.91 -26.10 30.91
N ASN A 474 -12.53 -26.51 32.12
CA ASN A 474 -13.46 -27.21 33.05
C ASN A 474 -14.41 -26.19 33.69
N LYS A 475 -15.26 -25.58 32.86
CA LYS A 475 -16.27 -24.58 33.20
C LYS A 475 -17.54 -24.90 32.43
N PRO A 476 -18.74 -24.58 32.97
CA PRO A 476 -19.98 -24.74 32.22
C PRO A 476 -19.99 -23.86 30.98
N GLU A 477 -20.73 -24.27 29.97
CA GLU A 477 -21.08 -23.43 28.81
C GLU A 477 -21.79 -22.15 29.27
N ILE A 478 -21.63 -21.11 28.54
CA ILE A 478 -22.30 -19.83 28.77
C ILE A 478 -23.29 -19.58 27.63
N GLU A 479 -24.46 -19.09 27.98
CA GLU A 479 -25.47 -18.67 27.02
C GLU A 479 -25.49 -17.15 26.90
N VAL A 480 -25.35 -16.64 25.67
CA VAL A 480 -25.42 -15.23 25.33
C VAL A 480 -26.72 -15.01 24.59
N PRO A 481 -27.69 -14.29 25.18
CA PRO A 481 -28.96 -13.98 24.50
C PRO A 481 -28.72 -13.10 23.29
N CYS A 482 -29.25 -13.47 22.13
CA CYS A 482 -29.12 -12.67 20.90
C CYS A 482 -30.24 -13.02 19.90
N GLU A 483 -30.54 -12.10 19.02
CA GLU A 483 -31.48 -12.24 17.91
C GLU A 483 -30.79 -12.27 16.54
N VAL A 484 -29.50 -11.90 16.51
CA VAL A 484 -28.69 -11.90 15.27
C VAL A 484 -27.29 -12.47 15.56
N VAL A 485 -26.81 -13.33 14.67
CA VAL A 485 -25.44 -13.86 14.69
C VAL A 485 -24.74 -13.54 13.36
N LEU A 486 -23.56 -12.91 13.46
CA LEU A 486 -22.71 -12.56 12.31
C LEU A 486 -21.45 -13.44 12.34
N MET A 487 -21.29 -14.29 11.33
CA MET A 487 -20.16 -15.22 11.21
C MET A 487 -19.02 -14.56 10.42
N ALA A 488 -17.87 -14.25 11.11
CA ALA A 488 -16.77 -13.42 10.57
C ALA A 488 -15.39 -14.12 10.58
#